data_6bb38ddc02473e32d8ceae51d3b09cba
#
_entry.id   6bb38ddc02473e32d8ceae51d3b09cba
#
_cell.length_a   1.000
_cell.length_b   1.000
_cell.length_c   1.000
_cell.angle_alpha   90.00
_cell.angle_beta   90.00
_cell.angle_gamma   90.00
#
_symmetry.space_group_name_H-M   'P 1'
#
loop_
_entity.id
_entity.type
_entity.pdbx_description
1 polymer ?
#
loop_
_entity_poly.entity_id
_entity_poly.type
_entity_poly.pdbx_seq_one_letter_code
_entity_poly.pdbx_strand_id
1 'polypeptide(L)'
;TPNLCHLAPAGHHHMQDLMEAGGISAVLKELLDAGMIQGQCKTVTGKTVAENVAHAVNRNPEVIRPIDNPYTKTGGLAVLFGNLAPNGAIVKRSAVKPEMLVNTGTAKCFDSEEEAIAAIYAGKIVPGDIVVIRYEGPAGGPGMREMLSPTSAIVGMKLDTTVALLTD
;
A
#
# COMPACT_ATOMS: atom_id res chain seq x y z
N THR A 1 -12.37 -2.16 -2.14
CA THR A 1 -12.80 -1.03 -1.30
C THR A 1 -12.21 0.25 -1.87
N PRO A 2 -13.01 1.31 -2.08
CA PRO A 2 -12.51 2.60 -2.56
C PRO A 2 -11.64 3.29 -1.50
N ASN A 3 -10.77 4.21 -1.95
CA ASN A 3 -9.98 5.04 -1.05
C ASN A 3 -10.79 6.31 -0.69
N LEU A 4 -11.26 6.39 0.54
CA LEU A 4 -12.09 7.50 1.02
C LEU A 4 -11.29 8.57 1.76
N CYS A 5 -10.09 8.25 2.26
CA CYS A 5 -9.26 9.17 3.03
C CYS A 5 -7.83 9.19 2.50
N HIS A 6 -7.26 10.37 2.31
CA HIS A 6 -5.90 10.52 1.81
C HIS A 6 -5.06 11.31 2.83
N LEU A 7 -4.49 10.55 3.77
CA LEU A 7 -3.81 11.11 4.94
C LEU A 7 -2.29 11.22 4.72
N ALA A 8 -1.65 12.11 5.45
CA ALA A 8 -0.19 12.22 5.47
C ALA A 8 0.46 10.87 5.86
N PRO A 9 1.61 10.51 5.25
CA PRO A 9 2.45 11.34 4.36
C PRO A 9 2.02 11.37 2.89
N ALA A 10 1.07 10.53 2.46
CA ALA A 10 0.65 10.46 1.07
C ALA A 10 -0.31 11.59 0.66
N GLY A 11 -1.07 12.13 1.59
CA GLY A 11 -2.01 13.24 1.41
C GLY A 11 -1.70 14.42 2.33
N HIS A 12 -2.58 15.41 2.32
CA HIS A 12 -2.41 16.66 3.07
C HIS A 12 -3.13 16.66 4.43
N HIS A 13 -4.10 15.77 4.62
CA HIS A 13 -4.85 15.66 5.87
C HIS A 13 -4.10 14.81 6.90
N HIS A 14 -4.28 15.13 8.17
CA HIS A 14 -3.69 14.41 9.29
C HIS A 14 -4.75 13.59 10.04
N MET A 15 -4.33 12.75 10.97
CA MET A 15 -5.26 11.96 11.79
C MET A 15 -6.19 12.82 12.64
N GLN A 16 -5.78 14.03 13.00
CA GLN A 16 -6.64 15.01 13.68
C GLN A 16 -7.79 15.43 12.79
N ASP A 17 -7.52 15.78 11.53
CA ASP A 17 -8.55 16.16 10.56
C ASP A 17 -9.57 15.04 10.37
N LEU A 18 -9.09 13.78 10.30
CA LEU A 18 -9.94 12.61 10.23
C LEU A 18 -10.83 12.49 11.46
N MET A 19 -10.28 12.69 12.66
CA MET A 19 -11.05 12.65 13.91
C MET A 19 -12.14 13.71 13.91
N GLU A 20 -11.85 14.94 13.54
CA GLU A 20 -12.79 16.06 13.47
C GLU A 20 -13.88 15.81 12.41
N ALA A 21 -13.52 15.18 11.29
CA ALA A 21 -14.45 14.78 10.23
C ALA A 21 -15.45 13.67 10.64
N GLY A 22 -15.22 13.02 11.78
CA GLY A 22 -16.08 11.94 12.30
C GLY A 22 -15.34 10.65 12.61
N GLY A 23 -14.05 10.61 12.35
CA GLY A 23 -13.15 9.51 12.69
C GLY A 23 -13.39 8.24 11.90
N ILE A 24 -12.76 7.18 12.34
CA ILE A 24 -12.89 5.84 11.74
C ILE A 24 -14.36 5.36 11.73
N SER A 25 -15.16 5.74 12.74
CA SER A 25 -16.58 5.37 12.80
C SER A 25 -17.37 5.95 11.63
N ALA A 26 -17.06 7.18 11.18
CA ALA A 26 -17.69 7.78 10.01
C ALA A 26 -17.26 7.07 8.72
N VAL A 27 -15.98 6.70 8.59
CA VAL A 27 -15.50 5.90 7.45
C VAL A 27 -16.20 4.54 7.39
N LEU A 28 -16.32 3.85 8.52
CA LEU A 28 -17.03 2.58 8.60
C LEU A 28 -18.52 2.74 8.27
N LYS A 29 -19.13 3.85 8.67
CA LYS A 29 -20.54 4.14 8.34
C LYS A 29 -20.74 4.31 6.83
N GLU A 30 -19.88 5.05 6.16
CA GLU A 30 -19.90 5.21 4.69
C GLU A 30 -19.81 3.84 3.99
N LEU A 31 -18.87 2.99 4.42
CA LEU A 31 -18.70 1.65 3.85
C LEU A 31 -19.87 0.72 4.16
N LEU A 32 -20.47 0.84 5.35
CA LEU A 32 -21.63 0.04 5.77
C LEU A 32 -22.86 0.40 4.95
N ASP A 33 -23.14 1.69 4.79
CA ASP A 33 -24.28 2.18 4.02
C ASP A 33 -24.20 1.80 2.53
N ALA A 34 -22.98 1.66 2.03
CA ALA A 34 -22.70 1.15 0.68
C ALA A 34 -22.70 -0.39 0.57
N GLY A 35 -22.98 -1.11 1.66
CA GLY A 35 -22.97 -2.58 1.67
C GLY A 35 -21.58 -3.22 1.48
N MET A 36 -20.50 -2.47 1.72
CA MET A 36 -19.12 -2.93 1.49
C MET A 36 -18.49 -3.63 2.69
N ILE A 37 -19.10 -3.57 3.86
CA ILE A 37 -18.66 -4.27 5.07
C ILE A 37 -19.82 -5.01 5.75
N GLN A 38 -19.46 -6.03 6.54
CA GLN A 38 -20.40 -6.91 7.23
C GLN A 38 -20.86 -6.28 8.54
N GLY A 39 -21.99 -5.58 8.54
CA GLY A 39 -22.52 -4.89 9.71
C GLY A 39 -22.88 -5.79 10.88
N GLN A 40 -23.18 -7.06 10.66
CA GLN A 40 -23.63 -8.02 11.69
C GLN A 40 -22.46 -8.61 12.49
N CYS A 41 -21.21 -8.43 12.07
CA CYS A 41 -20.06 -8.93 12.82
C CYS A 41 -20.00 -8.30 14.20
N LYS A 42 -19.82 -9.14 15.23
CA LYS A 42 -19.61 -8.68 16.61
C LYS A 42 -18.23 -8.07 16.79
N THR A 43 -18.17 -7.08 17.65
CA THR A 43 -16.94 -6.37 18.00
C THR A 43 -16.58 -6.59 19.48
N VAL A 44 -15.43 -6.10 19.88
CA VAL A 44 -14.96 -6.16 21.30
C VAL A 44 -15.87 -5.40 22.27
N THR A 45 -16.75 -4.54 21.78
CA THR A 45 -17.73 -3.83 22.63
C THR A 45 -18.94 -4.68 23.01
N GLY A 46 -19.02 -5.91 22.48
CA GLY A 46 -20.20 -6.78 22.60
C GLY A 46 -21.37 -6.43 21.66
N LYS A 47 -21.25 -5.30 20.94
CA LYS A 47 -22.19 -4.86 19.92
C LYS A 47 -21.70 -5.25 18.53
N THR A 48 -22.58 -5.18 17.54
CA THR A 48 -22.21 -5.36 16.13
C THR A 48 -21.52 -4.10 15.58
N VAL A 49 -20.88 -4.24 14.40
CA VAL A 49 -20.31 -3.09 13.67
C VAL A 49 -21.41 -2.06 13.40
N ALA A 50 -22.57 -2.50 12.90
CA ALA A 50 -23.69 -1.61 12.60
C ALA A 50 -24.17 -0.83 13.82
N GLU A 51 -24.31 -1.49 14.98
CA GLU A 51 -24.69 -0.82 16.23
C GLU A 51 -23.65 0.20 16.70
N ASN A 52 -22.36 -0.11 16.54
CA ASN A 52 -21.28 0.80 16.96
C ASN A 52 -21.21 2.08 16.11
N VAL A 53 -21.53 1.99 14.83
CA VAL A 53 -21.44 3.13 13.92
C VAL A 53 -22.78 3.80 13.60
N ALA A 54 -23.87 3.34 14.23
CA ALA A 54 -25.23 3.79 13.92
C ALA A 54 -25.41 5.33 13.97
N HIS A 55 -24.71 6.00 14.88
CA HIS A 55 -24.76 7.45 15.06
C HIS A 55 -23.55 8.21 14.51
N ALA A 56 -22.66 7.50 13.80
CA ALA A 56 -21.51 8.15 13.20
C ALA A 56 -21.95 9.03 12.01
N VAL A 57 -21.34 10.20 11.89
CA VAL A 57 -21.66 11.18 10.84
C VAL A 57 -20.36 11.67 10.22
N ASN A 58 -20.29 11.65 8.91
CA ASN A 58 -19.26 12.33 8.14
C ASN A 58 -19.54 13.85 8.17
N ARG A 59 -18.67 14.61 8.83
CA ARG A 59 -18.80 16.06 9.02
C ARG A 59 -17.98 16.86 8.00
N ASN A 60 -17.06 16.17 7.31
CA ASN A 60 -16.21 16.84 6.31
C ASN A 60 -15.94 15.89 5.13
N PRO A 61 -16.68 16.05 4.02
CA PRO A 61 -16.52 15.21 2.83
C PRO A 61 -15.24 15.50 2.02
N GLU A 62 -14.45 16.51 2.39
CA GLU A 62 -13.12 16.71 1.81
C GLU A 62 -12.09 15.79 2.46
N VAL A 63 -12.26 15.48 3.74
CA VAL A 63 -11.38 14.57 4.50
C VAL A 63 -11.81 13.12 4.35
N ILE A 64 -13.11 12.84 4.52
CA ILE A 64 -13.72 11.53 4.31
C ILE A 64 -14.60 11.66 3.06
N ARG A 65 -14.09 11.26 1.91
CA ARG A 65 -14.87 11.34 0.67
C ARG A 65 -16.02 10.33 0.67
N PRO A 66 -17.17 10.71 0.10
CA PRO A 66 -18.28 9.78 -0.06
C PRO A 66 -17.96 8.71 -1.10
N ILE A 67 -18.69 7.60 -1.06
CA ILE A 67 -18.48 6.43 -1.91
C ILE A 67 -18.58 6.73 -3.41
N ASP A 68 -19.42 7.68 -3.79
CA ASP A 68 -19.63 8.09 -5.18
C ASP A 68 -18.52 9.01 -5.72
N ASN A 69 -17.72 9.61 -4.82
CA ASN A 69 -16.60 10.48 -5.17
C ASN A 69 -15.30 10.15 -4.40
N PRO A 70 -14.80 8.91 -4.44
CA PRO A 70 -13.59 8.52 -3.72
C PRO A 70 -12.32 9.09 -4.37
N TYR A 71 -11.20 9.11 -3.64
CA TYR A 71 -9.89 9.41 -4.22
C TYR A 71 -9.49 8.41 -5.31
N THR A 72 -9.76 7.12 -5.07
CA THR A 72 -9.66 6.07 -6.08
C THR A 72 -10.80 5.07 -5.90
N LYS A 73 -11.32 4.54 -7.01
CA LYS A 73 -12.41 3.55 -7.01
C LYS A 73 -11.97 2.17 -6.48
N THR A 74 -10.68 1.90 -6.49
CA THR A 74 -10.08 0.65 -6.02
C THR A 74 -9.19 0.90 -4.82
N GLY A 75 -8.94 -0.14 -4.02
CA GLY A 75 -8.02 -0.07 -2.88
C GLY A 75 -6.57 0.17 -3.29
N GLY A 76 -5.74 0.52 -2.30
CA GLY A 76 -4.31 0.80 -2.49
C GLY A 76 -3.42 -0.44 -2.64
N LEU A 77 -3.95 -1.64 -2.40
CA LEU A 77 -3.25 -2.92 -2.57
C LEU A 77 -3.79 -3.63 -3.82
N ALA A 78 -2.90 -4.25 -4.58
CA ALA A 78 -3.26 -5.11 -5.69
C ALA A 78 -2.54 -6.46 -5.57
N VAL A 79 -3.25 -7.52 -5.97
CA VAL A 79 -2.67 -8.86 -6.11
C VAL A 79 -2.37 -9.07 -7.59
N LEU A 80 -1.12 -9.41 -7.88
CA LEU A 80 -0.61 -9.65 -9.23
C LEU A 80 -0.37 -11.15 -9.41
N PHE A 81 -0.64 -11.66 -10.60
CA PHE A 81 -0.41 -13.05 -10.96
C PHE A 81 0.43 -13.11 -12.23
N GLY A 82 1.31 -14.10 -12.30
CA GLY A 82 2.16 -14.32 -13.47
C GLY A 82 3.03 -15.55 -13.30
N ASN A 83 3.85 -15.85 -14.31
CA ASN A 83 4.75 -16.99 -14.27
C ASN A 83 5.81 -16.92 -13.16
N LEU A 84 6.19 -15.72 -12.75
CA LEU A 84 7.13 -15.51 -11.63
C LEU A 84 6.43 -15.70 -10.27
N ALA A 85 5.16 -15.31 -10.17
CA ALA A 85 4.36 -15.42 -8.95
C ALA A 85 3.00 -16.07 -9.26
N PRO A 86 2.96 -17.38 -9.54
CA PRO A 86 1.72 -18.08 -9.91
C PRO A 86 0.68 -18.11 -8.78
N ASN A 87 1.13 -18.06 -7.54
CA ASN A 87 0.27 -18.02 -6.35
C ASN A 87 -0.10 -16.58 -5.91
N GLY A 88 0.36 -15.59 -6.64
CA GLY A 88 0.11 -14.18 -6.39
C GLY A 88 1.27 -13.45 -5.71
N ALA A 89 1.40 -12.17 -6.04
CA ALA A 89 2.29 -11.21 -5.39
C ALA A 89 1.50 -9.98 -4.99
N ILE A 90 1.91 -9.30 -3.94
CA ILE A 90 1.23 -8.11 -3.42
C ILE A 90 2.02 -6.86 -3.80
N VAL A 91 1.33 -5.86 -4.30
CA VAL A 91 1.89 -4.53 -4.51
C VAL A 91 1.03 -3.46 -3.85
N LYS A 92 1.68 -2.50 -3.19
CA LYS A 92 1.02 -1.28 -2.74
C LYS A 92 0.89 -0.32 -3.92
N ARG A 93 -0.13 -0.55 -4.76
CA ARG A 93 -0.37 0.22 -5.99
C ARG A 93 -0.44 1.73 -5.75
N SER A 94 -0.96 2.16 -4.60
CA SER A 94 -1.05 3.58 -4.23
C SER A 94 0.31 4.27 -4.08
N ALA A 95 1.40 3.52 -3.92
CA ALA A 95 2.76 4.03 -3.83
C ALA A 95 3.56 3.88 -5.14
N VAL A 96 2.98 3.23 -6.15
CA VAL A 96 3.63 3.07 -7.47
C VAL A 96 3.30 4.27 -8.34
N LYS A 97 4.33 4.92 -8.87
CA LYS A 97 4.15 6.03 -9.81
C LYS A 97 3.48 5.54 -11.11
N PRO A 98 2.64 6.36 -11.76
CA PRO A 98 1.88 5.94 -12.94
C PRO A 98 2.76 5.37 -14.05
N GLU A 99 3.94 5.94 -14.30
CA GLU A 99 4.92 5.49 -15.28
C GLU A 99 5.55 4.13 -14.97
N MET A 100 5.49 3.68 -13.70
CA MET A 100 6.03 2.40 -13.25
C MET A 100 4.97 1.29 -13.14
N LEU A 101 3.71 1.55 -13.47
CA LEU A 101 2.65 0.53 -13.46
C LEU A 101 2.86 -0.56 -14.51
N VAL A 102 3.57 -0.25 -15.59
CA VAL A 102 4.03 -1.20 -16.60
C VAL A 102 5.52 -0.96 -16.78
N ASN A 103 6.33 -1.94 -16.45
CA ASN A 103 7.79 -1.83 -16.56
C ASN A 103 8.40 -3.10 -17.14
N THR A 104 9.44 -2.94 -17.94
CA THR A 104 10.25 -4.03 -18.48
C THR A 104 11.71 -3.65 -18.32
N GLY A 105 12.52 -4.58 -17.84
CA GLY A 105 13.92 -4.26 -17.55
C GLY A 105 14.80 -5.49 -17.37
N THR A 106 16.07 -5.23 -17.12
CA THR A 106 17.06 -6.28 -16.83
C THR A 106 17.06 -6.62 -15.35
N ALA A 107 16.83 -7.89 -15.02
CA ALA A 107 16.87 -8.37 -13.64
C ALA A 107 18.30 -8.35 -13.09
N LYS A 108 18.49 -7.70 -11.95
CA LYS A 108 19.69 -7.74 -11.11
C LYS A 108 19.35 -8.46 -9.81
N CYS A 109 19.80 -9.71 -9.72
CA CYS A 109 19.45 -10.59 -8.59
C CYS A 109 20.50 -10.50 -7.48
N PHE A 110 20.04 -10.42 -6.25
CA PHE A 110 20.82 -10.39 -5.02
C PHE A 110 20.25 -11.40 -4.04
N ASP A 111 21.09 -12.01 -3.24
CA ASP A 111 20.69 -13.05 -2.29
C ASP A 111 20.50 -12.50 -0.85
N SER A 112 20.66 -11.18 -0.70
CA SER A 112 20.33 -10.47 0.55
C SER A 112 19.98 -9.00 0.28
N GLU A 113 19.29 -8.40 1.24
CA GLU A 113 19.00 -6.96 1.27
C GLU A 113 20.30 -6.14 1.28
N GLU A 114 21.28 -6.56 2.08
CA GLU A 114 22.56 -5.90 2.23
C GLU A 114 23.36 -5.84 0.92
N GLU A 115 23.39 -6.93 0.16
CA GLU A 115 24.05 -6.96 -1.16
C GLU A 115 23.38 -6.02 -2.15
N ALA A 116 22.04 -6.00 -2.16
CA ALA A 116 21.28 -5.10 -3.01
C ALA A 116 21.56 -3.63 -2.67
N ILE A 117 21.55 -3.26 -1.39
CA ILE A 117 21.85 -1.90 -0.93
C ILE A 117 23.27 -1.49 -1.33
N ALA A 118 24.25 -2.36 -1.11
CA ALA A 118 25.63 -2.08 -1.49
C ALA A 118 25.77 -1.86 -3.01
N ALA A 119 25.07 -2.65 -3.83
CA ALA A 119 25.07 -2.49 -5.28
C ALA A 119 24.40 -1.19 -5.73
N ILE A 120 23.29 -0.78 -5.09
CA ILE A 120 22.60 0.47 -5.39
C ILE A 120 23.51 1.66 -5.10
N TYR A 121 24.12 1.74 -3.91
CA TYR A 121 25.02 2.82 -3.55
C TYR A 121 26.34 2.83 -4.36
N ALA A 122 26.79 1.67 -4.81
CA ALA A 122 27.96 1.59 -5.70
C ALA A 122 27.65 1.98 -7.16
N GLY A 123 26.42 2.41 -7.48
CA GLY A 123 26.02 2.82 -8.82
C GLY A 123 25.95 1.64 -9.84
N LYS A 124 25.84 0.40 -9.36
CA LYS A 124 25.72 -0.79 -10.22
C LYS A 124 24.30 -0.99 -10.75
N ILE A 125 23.33 -0.30 -10.18
CA ILE A 125 21.94 -0.27 -10.61
C ILE A 125 21.75 0.98 -11.47
N VAL A 126 21.24 0.78 -12.66
CA VAL A 126 21.05 1.84 -13.65
C VAL A 126 19.58 1.93 -14.09
N PRO A 127 19.15 3.04 -14.70
CA PRO A 127 17.80 3.16 -15.24
C PRO A 127 17.42 1.98 -16.15
N GLY A 128 16.24 1.39 -15.92
CA GLY A 128 15.76 0.22 -16.65
C GLY A 128 16.11 -1.12 -16.01
N ASP A 129 16.81 -1.14 -14.88
CA ASP A 129 17.03 -2.37 -14.13
C ASP A 129 15.81 -2.73 -13.25
N ILE A 130 15.70 -4.02 -12.94
CA ILE A 130 14.76 -4.56 -11.95
C ILE A 130 15.58 -5.23 -10.85
N VAL A 131 15.60 -4.65 -9.67
CA VAL A 131 16.26 -5.23 -8.49
C VAL A 131 15.43 -6.38 -7.98
N VAL A 132 16.03 -7.57 -7.88
CA VAL A 132 15.39 -8.79 -7.36
C VAL A 132 16.15 -9.25 -6.14
N ILE A 133 15.54 -9.19 -4.96
CA ILE A 133 16.11 -9.65 -3.69
C ILE A 133 15.47 -10.99 -3.34
N ARG A 134 16.31 -12.01 -3.13
CA ARG A 134 15.89 -13.40 -2.91
C ARG A 134 16.26 -13.85 -1.51
N TYR A 135 15.59 -14.92 -1.05
CA TYR A 135 15.88 -15.62 0.21
C TYR A 135 15.68 -14.79 1.49
N GLU A 136 14.89 -13.75 1.41
CA GLU A 136 14.53 -12.91 2.55
C GLU A 136 13.08 -13.13 3.02
N GLY A 137 12.30 -13.90 2.26
CA GLY A 137 10.93 -14.24 2.54
C GLY A 137 10.77 -15.30 3.64
N PRO A 138 9.53 -15.57 4.09
CA PRO A 138 9.26 -16.44 5.23
C PRO A 138 9.50 -17.93 4.96
N ALA A 139 9.50 -18.36 3.70
CA ALA A 139 9.55 -19.78 3.32
C ALA A 139 10.97 -20.31 3.08
N GLY A 140 12.00 -19.75 3.60
CA GLY A 140 13.37 -20.24 3.42
C GLY A 140 14.43 -19.23 3.82
N GLY A 141 13.99 -18.03 4.16
CA GLY A 141 14.82 -16.96 4.63
C GLY A 141 14.68 -16.73 6.14
N PRO A 142 15.28 -15.65 6.66
CA PRO A 142 15.25 -15.30 8.08
C PRO A 142 13.89 -14.80 8.56
N GLY A 143 12.92 -14.69 7.68
CA GLY A 143 11.61 -14.10 7.90
C GLY A 143 11.39 -12.89 7.02
N MET A 144 10.22 -12.29 7.12
CA MET A 144 9.86 -11.14 6.30
C MET A 144 10.60 -9.88 6.76
N ARG A 145 11.40 -9.28 5.88
CA ARG A 145 12.05 -7.98 6.08
C ARG A 145 11.24 -6.87 5.43
N GLU A 146 11.36 -5.65 5.93
CA GLU A 146 10.56 -4.51 5.47
C GLU A 146 10.97 -3.97 4.09
N MET A 147 12.19 -4.23 3.64
CA MET A 147 12.75 -3.69 2.39
C MET A 147 12.69 -2.15 2.29
N LEU A 148 12.66 -1.48 3.45
CA LEU A 148 12.66 -0.01 3.50
C LEU A 148 13.98 0.57 3.02
N SER A 149 15.09 -0.03 3.41
CA SER A 149 16.43 0.46 3.08
C SER A 149 16.73 0.39 1.58
N PRO A 150 16.47 -0.72 0.85
CA PRO A 150 16.67 -0.77 -0.60
C PRO A 150 15.77 0.23 -1.36
N THR A 151 14.50 0.34 -0.96
CA THR A 151 13.57 1.29 -1.59
C THR A 151 14.00 2.74 -1.35
N SER A 152 14.45 3.06 -0.14
CA SER A 152 15.00 4.39 0.19
C SER A 152 16.28 4.69 -0.56
N ALA A 153 17.16 3.69 -0.75
CA ALA A 153 18.38 3.83 -1.55
C ALA A 153 18.06 4.12 -3.02
N ILE A 154 17.10 3.40 -3.62
CA ILE A 154 16.62 3.66 -5.00
C ILE A 154 16.11 5.10 -5.13
N VAL A 155 15.28 5.57 -4.20
CA VAL A 155 14.77 6.96 -4.18
C VAL A 155 15.92 7.95 -4.00
N GLY A 156 16.83 7.69 -3.06
CA GLY A 156 18.00 8.55 -2.81
C GLY A 156 18.92 8.71 -4.02
N MET A 157 19.05 7.66 -4.82
CA MET A 157 19.79 7.67 -6.09
C MET A 157 18.98 8.22 -7.27
N LYS A 158 17.75 8.69 -7.06
CA LYS A 158 16.81 9.23 -8.07
C LYS A 158 16.47 8.22 -9.18
N LEU A 159 16.35 6.95 -8.80
CA LEU A 159 16.04 5.84 -9.71
C LEU A 159 14.59 5.37 -9.61
N ASP A 160 13.78 5.96 -8.74
CA ASP A 160 12.41 5.56 -8.36
C ASP A 160 11.36 5.66 -9.49
N THR A 161 11.71 6.29 -10.60
CA THR A 161 10.89 6.35 -11.82
C THR A 161 11.35 5.43 -12.93
N THR A 162 12.43 4.68 -12.73
CA THR A 162 13.09 3.89 -13.79
C THR A 162 13.54 2.51 -13.33
N VAL A 163 13.54 2.25 -12.04
CA VAL A 163 13.96 0.97 -11.44
C VAL A 163 12.81 0.40 -10.62
N ALA A 164 12.49 -0.86 -10.86
CA ALA A 164 11.54 -1.62 -10.05
C ALA A 164 12.27 -2.50 -9.04
N LEU A 165 11.57 -2.90 -7.96
CA LEU A 165 12.08 -3.83 -6.95
C LEU A 165 11.08 -4.95 -6.73
N LEU A 166 11.59 -6.19 -6.69
CA LEU A 166 10.86 -7.39 -6.31
C LEU A 166 11.59 -8.09 -5.16
N THR A 167 10.83 -8.73 -4.29
CA THR A 167 11.36 -9.61 -3.24
C THR A 167 10.38 -10.74 -2.98
N ASP A 168 10.83 -11.85 -2.40
CA ASP A 168 10.03 -12.98 -1.97
C ASP A 168 9.49 -12.79 -0.55
#